data_8ed00ed93e3365319a9ca70ee21eda36
#
_entry.id   8ed00ed93e3365319a9ca70ee21eda36
#
_cell.length_a   1.000
_cell.length_b   1.000
_cell.length_c   1.000
_cell.angle_alpha   90.00
_cell.angle_beta   90.00
_cell.angle_gamma   90.00
#
_symmetry.space_group_name_H-M   'P 1'
#
loop_
_entity.id
_entity.type
_entity.pdbx_description
1 polymer ?
#
loop_
_entity_poly.entity_id
_entity_poly.type
_entity_poly.pdbx_seq_one_letter_code
_entity_poly.pdbx_strand_id
1 'polypeptide(L)'
;TVFCGGRNGRDWEFLIRIAQAMPEVTFNCVMPKDKFEEYKENFGKNMVVKSDIPEQEFLEFMCQSQIVVTPLDTEAPAGLIAFYQAAANGKMAITSDTVTTQEYFADGRGALCGRDIEDWKNTIQYYLQHREEADSSAEKFKRFLENECSEEKYAKTLWGMLVG
;
A
#
# COMPACT_ATOMS: atom_id res chain seq x y z
N THR A 1 8.67 10.86 -2.88
CA THR A 1 7.79 10.11 -3.81
C THR A 1 7.03 9.01 -3.09
N VAL A 2 5.80 8.77 -3.48
CA VAL A 2 4.98 7.67 -2.98
C VAL A 2 4.54 6.76 -4.13
N PHE A 3 4.23 5.51 -3.84
CA PHE A 3 3.74 4.53 -4.82
C PHE A 3 2.31 4.08 -4.48
N CYS A 4 1.48 3.91 -5.50
CA CYS A 4 0.20 3.22 -5.39
C CYS A 4 0.00 2.29 -6.59
N GLY A 5 -0.28 1.02 -6.32
CA GLY A 5 -0.51 0.06 -7.39
C GLY A 5 -1.46 -1.08 -7.01
N GLY A 6 -2.02 -1.72 -8.02
CA GLY A 6 -2.88 -2.88 -7.87
C GLY A 6 -4.15 -2.81 -8.68
N ARG A 7 -4.98 -3.83 -8.55
CA ARG A 7 -6.20 -3.96 -9.36
C ARG A 7 -7.46 -3.81 -8.52
N ASN A 8 -7.65 -4.65 -7.51
CA ASN A 8 -8.91 -4.78 -6.79
C ASN A 8 -8.97 -3.91 -5.54
N GLY A 9 -10.12 -3.30 -5.28
CA GLY A 9 -10.43 -2.56 -4.07
C GLY A 9 -9.62 -1.26 -3.86
N ARG A 10 -9.06 -0.68 -4.93
CA ARG A 10 -8.35 0.60 -4.87
C ARG A 10 -9.30 1.76 -5.08
N ASP A 11 -9.36 2.67 -4.12
CA ASP A 11 -10.09 3.94 -4.26
C ASP A 11 -9.25 4.94 -5.08
N TRP A 12 -9.30 4.78 -6.41
CA TRP A 12 -8.53 5.62 -7.33
C TRP A 12 -8.98 7.08 -7.31
N GLU A 13 -10.28 7.32 -7.18
CA GLU A 13 -10.82 8.68 -7.08
C GLU A 13 -10.28 9.38 -5.83
N PHE A 14 -10.31 8.69 -4.69
CA PHE A 14 -9.79 9.24 -3.45
C PHE A 14 -8.28 9.44 -3.49
N LEU A 15 -7.52 8.51 -4.11
CA LEU A 15 -6.07 8.69 -4.34
C LEU A 15 -5.77 9.95 -5.16
N ILE A 16 -6.52 10.18 -6.24
CA ILE A 16 -6.35 11.38 -7.09
C ILE A 16 -6.58 12.65 -6.26
N ARG A 17 -7.60 12.67 -5.42
CA ARG A 17 -7.87 13.80 -4.52
C ARG A 17 -6.75 14.03 -3.51
N ILE A 18 -6.17 12.95 -2.95
CA ILE A 18 -4.98 13.04 -2.06
C ILE A 18 -3.82 13.66 -2.85
N ALA A 19 -3.53 13.16 -4.06
CA ALA A 19 -2.45 13.66 -4.89
C ALA A 19 -2.63 15.14 -5.27
N GLN A 20 -3.85 15.55 -5.60
CA GLN A 20 -4.18 16.97 -5.88
C GLN A 20 -3.98 17.88 -4.66
N ALA A 21 -4.20 17.33 -3.46
CA ALA A 21 -4.00 18.06 -2.20
C ALA A 21 -2.52 18.11 -1.76
N MET A 22 -1.61 17.40 -2.46
CA MET A 22 -0.18 17.31 -2.16
C MET A 22 0.68 17.55 -3.42
N PRO A 23 0.62 18.74 -4.05
CA PRO A 23 1.27 18.98 -5.34
C PRO A 23 2.81 18.88 -5.29
N GLU A 24 3.40 18.96 -4.11
CA GLU A 24 4.85 18.80 -3.86
C GLU A 24 5.31 17.35 -3.79
N VAL A 25 4.39 16.38 -3.69
CA VAL A 25 4.69 14.95 -3.60
C VAL A 25 4.41 14.28 -4.94
N THR A 26 5.39 13.56 -5.47
CA THR A 26 5.19 12.76 -6.69
C THR A 26 4.51 11.43 -6.35
N PHE A 27 3.42 11.12 -7.05
CA PHE A 27 2.67 9.86 -6.95
C PHE A 27 2.97 8.98 -8.16
N ASN A 28 3.72 7.91 -7.94
CA ASN A 28 3.97 6.85 -8.92
C ASN A 28 2.81 5.85 -8.85
N CYS A 29 2.00 5.75 -9.89
CA CYS A 29 0.80 4.94 -9.88
C CYS A 29 0.82 3.86 -10.97
N VAL A 30 0.35 2.66 -10.62
CA VAL A 30 0.10 1.58 -11.59
C VAL A 30 -1.32 1.09 -11.42
N MET A 31 -2.15 1.34 -12.42
CA MET A 31 -3.57 1.01 -12.37
C MET A 31 -4.02 0.14 -13.56
N PRO A 32 -5.16 -0.56 -13.45
CA PRO A 32 -5.76 -1.25 -14.59
C PRO A 32 -6.07 -0.29 -15.72
N LYS A 33 -6.03 -0.79 -16.96
CA LYS A 33 -6.23 0.03 -18.16
C LYS A 33 -7.59 0.72 -18.21
N ASP A 34 -8.64 0.02 -17.78
CA ASP A 34 -9.99 0.58 -17.68
C ASP A 34 -10.03 1.77 -16.73
N LYS A 35 -9.38 1.67 -15.58
CA LYS A 35 -9.28 2.75 -14.59
C LYS A 35 -8.39 3.91 -15.09
N PHE A 36 -7.32 3.59 -15.81
CA PHE A 36 -6.50 4.60 -16.45
C PHE A 36 -7.33 5.44 -17.43
N GLU A 37 -8.10 4.80 -18.32
CA GLU A 37 -8.95 5.49 -19.29
C GLU A 37 -10.08 6.29 -18.62
N GLU A 38 -10.63 5.77 -17.51
CA GLU A 38 -11.68 6.43 -16.73
C GLU A 38 -11.19 7.75 -16.09
N TYR A 39 -9.95 7.75 -15.55
CA TYR A 39 -9.45 8.86 -14.72
C TYR A 39 -8.37 9.72 -15.38
N LYS A 40 -7.87 9.42 -16.58
CA LYS A 40 -6.72 10.09 -17.20
C LYS A 40 -6.82 11.62 -17.26
N GLU A 41 -8.02 12.18 -17.40
CA GLU A 41 -8.25 13.61 -17.43
C GLU A 41 -8.20 14.28 -16.04
N ASN A 42 -8.21 13.48 -14.97
CA ASN A 42 -8.20 13.93 -13.59
C ASN A 42 -6.80 13.91 -12.95
N PHE A 43 -5.79 13.34 -13.64
CA PHE A 43 -4.45 13.22 -13.07
C PHE A 43 -3.79 14.60 -12.89
N GLY A 44 -3.27 14.80 -11.67
CA GLY A 44 -2.43 15.96 -11.36
C GLY A 44 -1.06 15.89 -12.05
N LYS A 45 -0.40 17.03 -12.20
CA LYS A 45 0.96 17.11 -12.76
C LYS A 45 2.01 16.34 -11.94
N ASN A 46 1.70 16.05 -10.70
CA ASN A 46 2.52 15.29 -9.75
C ASN A 46 2.22 13.78 -9.77
N MET A 47 1.37 13.31 -10.68
CA MET A 47 1.05 11.89 -10.85
C MET A 47 1.75 11.34 -12.08
N VAL A 48 2.55 10.30 -11.90
CA VAL A 48 3.16 9.50 -12.97
C VAL A 48 2.41 8.18 -13.02
N VAL A 49 1.53 8.03 -14.01
CA VAL A 49 0.59 6.91 -14.07
C VAL A 49 0.94 5.99 -15.22
N LYS A 50 1.07 4.70 -14.93
CA LYS A 50 1.25 3.62 -15.89
C LYS A 50 0.08 2.64 -15.80
N SER A 51 -0.19 1.89 -16.87
CA SER A 51 -1.22 0.86 -16.87
C SER A 51 -0.71 -0.45 -17.45
N ASP A 52 -1.15 -1.56 -16.85
CA ASP A 52 -0.88 -2.92 -17.33
C ASP A 52 0.59 -3.21 -17.68
N ILE A 53 1.50 -2.75 -16.82
CA ILE A 53 2.94 -3.00 -16.96
C ILE A 53 3.33 -4.39 -16.43
N PRO A 54 4.47 -4.98 -16.89
CA PRO A 54 5.02 -6.22 -16.34
C PRO A 54 5.30 -6.12 -14.84
N GLU A 55 5.25 -7.27 -14.13
CA GLU A 55 5.49 -7.32 -12.68
C GLU A 55 6.85 -6.77 -12.28
N GLN A 56 7.89 -7.08 -13.04
CA GLN A 56 9.23 -6.55 -12.76
C GLN A 56 9.24 -5.01 -12.80
N GLU A 57 8.62 -4.41 -13.82
CA GLU A 57 8.53 -2.95 -13.93
C GLU A 57 7.66 -2.35 -12.81
N PHE A 58 6.62 -3.06 -12.38
CA PHE A 58 5.79 -2.68 -11.23
C PHE A 58 6.63 -2.61 -9.94
N LEU A 59 7.45 -3.62 -9.67
CA LEU A 59 8.33 -3.67 -8.51
C LEU A 59 9.43 -2.60 -8.58
N GLU A 60 10.05 -2.39 -9.75
CA GLU A 60 11.02 -1.32 -9.94
C GLU A 60 10.41 0.05 -9.66
N PHE A 61 9.18 0.29 -10.12
CA PHE A 61 8.46 1.54 -9.92
C PHE A 61 8.06 1.74 -8.46
N MET A 62 7.69 0.67 -7.75
CA MET A 62 7.51 0.68 -6.30
C MET A 62 8.82 0.99 -5.56
N CYS A 63 9.92 0.34 -5.94
CA CYS A 63 11.23 0.51 -5.29
C CYS A 63 11.80 1.94 -5.42
N GLN A 64 11.47 2.66 -6.48
CA GLN A 64 11.82 4.06 -6.68
C GLN A 64 11.10 5.01 -5.71
N SER A 65 10.06 4.55 -5.05
CA SER A 65 9.28 5.33 -4.09
C SER A 65 9.74 5.10 -2.65
N GLN A 66 9.45 6.06 -1.78
CA GLN A 66 9.85 6.01 -0.37
C GLN A 66 8.87 5.17 0.46
N ILE A 67 7.58 5.33 0.19
CA ILE A 67 6.48 4.65 0.87
C ILE A 67 5.43 4.19 -0.15
N VAL A 68 4.60 3.24 0.25
CA VAL A 68 3.45 2.75 -0.51
C VAL A 68 2.16 3.27 0.12
N VAL A 69 1.26 3.83 -0.68
CA VAL A 69 -0.04 4.31 -0.24
C VAL A 69 -1.14 3.53 -0.95
N THR A 70 -2.14 3.06 -0.22
CA THR A 70 -3.17 2.19 -0.76
C THR A 70 -4.55 2.54 -0.18
N PRO A 71 -5.20 3.61 -0.66
CA PRO A 71 -6.58 3.86 -0.32
C PRO A 71 -7.46 2.72 -0.83
N LEU A 72 -8.38 2.23 0.02
CA LEU A 72 -9.30 1.15 -0.30
C LEU A 72 -10.74 1.65 -0.31
N ASP A 73 -11.54 1.14 -1.23
CA ASP A 73 -12.99 1.39 -1.37
C ASP A 73 -13.85 0.23 -0.86
N THR A 74 -13.22 -0.75 -0.17
CA THR A 74 -13.87 -1.98 0.26
C THR A 74 -13.43 -2.39 1.67
N GLU A 75 -14.34 -2.99 2.44
CA GLU A 75 -14.02 -3.69 3.69
C GLU A 75 -13.54 -5.14 3.47
N ALA A 76 -13.71 -5.67 2.26
CA ALA A 76 -13.21 -7.00 1.91
C ALA A 76 -11.67 -7.02 1.91
N PRO A 77 -11.04 -8.18 2.14
CA PRO A 77 -9.59 -8.32 2.04
C PRO A 77 -9.06 -7.86 0.68
N ALA A 78 -8.40 -6.72 0.65
CA ALA A 78 -7.83 -6.13 -0.55
C ALA A 78 -6.44 -5.57 -0.25
N GLY A 79 -5.60 -5.44 -1.26
CA GLY A 79 -4.28 -4.82 -1.09
C GLY A 79 -3.18 -5.75 -0.59
N LEU A 80 -3.47 -6.92 -0.07
CA LEU A 80 -2.52 -7.78 0.64
C LEU A 80 -1.25 -8.09 -0.17
N ILE A 81 -1.37 -8.41 -1.45
CA ILE A 81 -0.20 -8.67 -2.31
C ILE A 81 0.71 -7.44 -2.40
N ALA A 82 0.13 -6.25 -2.59
CA ALA A 82 0.91 -5.01 -2.65
C ALA A 82 1.58 -4.68 -1.31
N PHE A 83 0.92 -4.98 -0.18
CA PHE A 83 1.52 -4.82 1.15
C PHE A 83 2.68 -5.79 1.38
N TYR A 84 2.54 -7.05 0.94
CA TYR A 84 3.60 -8.06 1.02
C TYR A 84 4.79 -7.67 0.17
N GLN A 85 4.55 -7.21 -1.07
CA GLN A 85 5.59 -6.70 -1.95
C GLN A 85 6.27 -5.45 -1.36
N ALA A 86 5.51 -4.53 -0.77
CA ALA A 86 6.04 -3.36 -0.10
C ALA A 86 6.98 -3.75 1.05
N ALA A 87 6.52 -4.61 1.97
CA ALA A 87 7.32 -5.07 3.11
C ALA A 87 8.58 -5.84 2.66
N ALA A 88 8.47 -6.73 1.67
CA ALA A 88 9.60 -7.48 1.12
C ALA A 88 10.68 -6.55 0.52
N ASN A 89 10.27 -5.39 -0.01
CA ASN A 89 11.17 -4.38 -0.57
C ASN A 89 11.54 -3.27 0.42
N GLY A 90 11.28 -3.46 1.71
CA GLY A 90 11.60 -2.48 2.76
C GLY A 90 10.84 -1.17 2.63
N LYS A 91 9.60 -1.22 2.11
CA LYS A 91 8.74 -0.04 1.96
C LYS A 91 7.63 -0.07 3.00
N MET A 92 7.51 1.01 3.76
CA MET A 92 6.35 1.20 4.63
C MET A 92 5.09 1.38 3.80
N ALA A 93 3.97 0.85 4.30
CA ALA A 93 2.66 1.02 3.69
C ALA A 93 1.71 1.84 4.57
N ILE A 94 0.94 2.71 3.92
CA ILE A 94 -0.18 3.47 4.50
C ILE A 94 -1.44 3.03 3.76
N THR A 95 -2.49 2.66 4.49
CA THR A 95 -3.72 2.15 3.89
C THR A 95 -4.97 2.64 4.63
N SER A 96 -6.14 2.39 4.05
CA SER A 96 -7.42 2.67 4.70
C SER A 96 -7.59 1.82 5.95
N ASP A 97 -8.19 2.40 6.98
CA ASP A 97 -8.58 1.72 8.21
C ASP A 97 -9.81 0.86 7.95
N THR A 98 -9.61 -0.46 7.83
CA THR A 98 -10.64 -1.48 7.66
C THR A 98 -10.39 -2.61 8.65
N VAL A 99 -11.39 -3.46 8.88
CA VAL A 99 -11.25 -4.62 9.78
C VAL A 99 -10.05 -5.50 9.38
N THR A 100 -9.88 -5.75 8.09
CA THR A 100 -8.75 -6.55 7.58
C THR A 100 -7.41 -5.85 7.78
N THR A 101 -7.32 -4.56 7.47
CA THR A 101 -6.04 -3.83 7.57
C THR A 101 -5.60 -3.61 9.00
N GLN A 102 -6.52 -3.48 9.95
CA GLN A 102 -6.22 -3.41 11.39
C GLN A 102 -5.42 -4.62 11.88
N GLU A 103 -5.75 -5.83 11.41
CA GLU A 103 -5.02 -7.05 11.76
C GLU A 103 -3.57 -7.04 11.26
N TYR A 104 -3.37 -6.67 9.98
CA TYR A 104 -2.04 -6.69 9.36
C TYR A 104 -1.15 -5.52 9.81
N PHE A 105 -1.73 -4.36 10.10
CA PHE A 105 -1.01 -3.13 10.40
C PHE A 105 -0.91 -2.83 11.91
N ALA A 106 -1.32 -3.74 12.78
CA ALA A 106 -1.13 -3.62 14.22
C ALA A 106 0.35 -3.44 14.60
N ASP A 107 0.62 -2.98 15.82
CA ASP A 107 1.97 -2.88 16.41
C ASP A 107 2.98 -2.03 15.59
N GLY A 108 2.48 -1.08 14.83
CA GLY A 108 3.32 -0.17 14.01
C GLY A 108 3.92 -0.83 12.78
N ARG A 109 3.25 -1.81 12.20
CA ARG A 109 3.62 -2.46 10.93
C ARG A 109 3.24 -1.66 9.68
N GLY A 110 2.74 -0.46 9.85
CA GLY A 110 2.31 0.48 8.84
C GLY A 110 1.41 1.54 9.47
N ALA A 111 0.72 2.32 8.66
CA ALA A 111 -0.23 3.32 9.15
C ALA A 111 -1.61 3.12 8.53
N LEU A 112 -2.64 3.38 9.35
CA LEU A 112 -4.04 3.33 8.97
C LEU A 112 -4.62 4.74 8.93
N CYS A 113 -5.34 5.07 7.87
CA CYS A 113 -6.00 6.36 7.71
C CYS A 113 -7.49 6.18 7.46
N GLY A 114 -8.30 7.07 8.02
CA GLY A 114 -9.73 7.17 7.74
C GLY A 114 -10.04 7.74 6.35
N ARG A 115 -11.30 8.08 6.09
CA ARG A 115 -11.70 8.70 4.81
C ARG A 115 -11.56 10.24 4.81
N ASP A 116 -10.57 10.77 5.49
CA ASP A 116 -10.27 12.20 5.52
C ASP A 116 -8.96 12.48 4.78
N ILE A 117 -8.99 13.39 3.81
CA ILE A 117 -7.80 13.78 3.02
C ILE A 117 -6.71 14.38 3.90
N GLU A 118 -7.05 15.17 4.91
CA GLU A 118 -6.05 15.78 5.80
C GLU A 118 -5.33 14.73 6.65
N ASP A 119 -6.02 13.67 7.08
CA ASP A 119 -5.41 12.54 7.77
C ASP A 119 -4.35 11.87 6.88
N TRP A 120 -4.68 11.55 5.62
CA TRP A 120 -3.74 11.00 4.66
C TRP A 120 -2.55 11.92 4.38
N LYS A 121 -2.80 13.22 4.17
CA LYS A 121 -1.73 14.21 3.94
C LYS A 121 -0.75 14.25 5.09
N ASN A 122 -1.26 14.40 6.31
CA ASN A 122 -0.44 14.48 7.51
C ASN A 122 0.38 13.20 7.70
N THR A 123 -0.23 12.04 7.53
CA THR A 123 0.43 10.75 7.65
C THR A 123 1.50 10.54 6.58
N ILE A 124 1.21 10.83 5.32
CA ILE A 124 2.17 10.75 4.20
C ILE A 124 3.34 11.70 4.45
N GLN A 125 3.08 12.97 4.77
CA GLN A 125 4.14 13.96 5.05
C GLN A 125 5.02 13.55 6.21
N TYR A 126 4.40 13.05 7.29
CA TYR A 126 5.12 12.56 8.45
C TYR A 126 6.16 11.51 8.05
N TYR A 127 5.75 10.42 7.39
CA TYR A 127 6.65 9.33 7.04
C TYR A 127 7.63 9.65 5.89
N LEU A 128 7.33 10.62 5.05
CA LEU A 128 8.30 11.14 4.08
C LEU A 128 9.44 11.92 4.78
N GLN A 129 9.17 12.53 5.95
CA GLN A 129 10.14 13.29 6.74
C GLN A 129 10.84 12.43 7.79
N HIS A 130 10.19 11.38 8.31
CA HIS A 130 10.70 10.49 9.37
C HIS A 130 11.10 9.13 8.79
N ARG A 131 12.17 9.13 8.00
CA ARG A 131 12.62 7.96 7.24
C ARG A 131 12.93 6.76 8.13
N GLU A 132 13.60 6.96 9.26
CA GLU A 132 13.97 5.90 10.20
C GLU A 132 12.72 5.18 10.76
N GLU A 133 11.65 5.94 11.03
CA GLU A 133 10.40 5.36 11.50
C GLU A 133 9.68 4.58 10.40
N ALA A 134 9.69 5.08 9.17
CA ALA A 134 9.16 4.37 8.02
C ALA A 134 9.91 3.05 7.77
N ASP A 135 11.23 3.08 7.80
CA ASP A 135 12.08 1.89 7.63
C ASP A 135 11.87 0.87 8.78
N SER A 136 11.75 1.35 10.02
CA SER A 136 11.42 0.51 11.19
C SER A 136 10.05 -0.16 11.06
N SER A 137 9.05 0.57 10.56
CA SER A 137 7.70 0.05 10.32
C SER A 137 7.69 -1.03 9.23
N ALA A 138 8.40 -0.80 8.13
CA ALA A 138 8.56 -1.77 7.06
C ALA A 138 9.24 -3.06 7.55
N GLU A 139 10.28 -2.94 8.37
CA GLU A 139 10.99 -4.10 8.95
C GLU A 139 10.10 -4.90 9.90
N LYS A 140 9.29 -4.23 10.74
CA LYS A 140 8.31 -4.91 11.60
C LYS A 140 7.30 -5.70 10.78
N PHE A 141 6.81 -5.12 9.69
CA PHE A 141 5.87 -5.81 8.81
C PHE A 141 6.50 -7.01 8.12
N LYS A 142 7.71 -6.86 7.59
CA LYS A 142 8.47 -7.96 7.00
C LYS A 142 8.63 -9.13 7.96
N ARG A 143 9.07 -8.87 9.20
CA ARG A 143 9.21 -9.89 10.24
C ARG A 143 7.89 -10.58 10.57
N PHE A 144 6.81 -9.82 10.64
CA PHE A 144 5.47 -10.38 10.84
C PHE A 144 5.09 -11.36 9.71
N LEU A 145 5.34 -10.99 8.45
CA LEU A 145 5.05 -11.86 7.31
C LEU A 145 5.89 -13.14 7.33
N GLU A 146 7.17 -13.03 7.63
CA GLU A 146 8.09 -14.18 7.72
C GLU A 146 7.69 -15.13 8.84
N ASN A 147 7.26 -14.63 9.99
CA ASN A 147 6.95 -15.43 11.16
C ASN A 147 5.50 -15.94 11.19
N GLU A 148 4.54 -15.13 10.74
CA GLU A 148 3.11 -15.41 10.91
C GLU A 148 2.40 -15.82 9.62
N CYS A 149 2.91 -15.42 8.46
CA CYS A 149 2.27 -15.62 7.16
C CYS A 149 3.06 -16.56 6.23
N SER A 150 4.05 -17.31 6.74
CA SER A 150 4.82 -18.25 5.93
C SER A 150 4.01 -19.50 5.59
N GLU A 151 4.32 -20.12 4.43
CA GLU A 151 3.72 -21.40 4.02
C GLU A 151 3.92 -22.49 5.06
N GLU A 152 5.09 -22.52 5.71
CA GLU A 152 5.42 -23.49 6.76
C GLU A 152 4.47 -23.35 7.97
N LYS A 153 4.21 -22.12 8.42
CA LYS A 153 3.29 -21.87 9.53
C LYS A 153 1.86 -22.23 9.15
N TYR A 154 1.43 -21.86 7.95
CA TYR A 154 0.12 -22.24 7.43
C TYR A 154 -0.07 -23.75 7.40
N ALA A 155 0.92 -24.50 6.86
CA ALA A 155 0.89 -25.95 6.82
C ALA A 155 0.83 -26.57 8.23
N LYS A 156 1.62 -26.08 9.19
CA LYS A 156 1.59 -26.52 10.59
C LYS A 156 0.23 -26.28 11.26
N THR A 157 -0.37 -25.11 11.02
CA THR A 157 -1.68 -24.76 11.57
C THR A 157 -2.77 -25.68 11.03
N LEU A 158 -2.80 -25.89 9.70
CA LEU A 158 -3.74 -26.83 9.07
C LEU A 158 -3.57 -28.24 9.59
N TRP A 159 -2.34 -28.72 9.70
CA TRP A 159 -2.06 -30.06 10.23
C TRP A 159 -2.56 -30.21 11.65
N GLY A 160 -2.32 -29.23 12.52
CA GLY A 160 -2.82 -29.23 13.90
C GLY A 160 -4.34 -29.28 13.99
N MET A 161 -5.07 -28.63 13.08
CA MET A 161 -6.53 -28.69 13.01
C MET A 161 -7.09 -30.03 12.52
N LEU A 162 -6.31 -30.76 11.71
CA LEU A 162 -6.74 -32.04 11.12
C LEU A 162 -6.47 -33.24 12.03
N VAL A 163 -5.46 -33.18 12.90
CA VAL A 163 -5.02 -34.29 13.74
C VAL A 163 -5.26 -34.09 15.24
N GLY A 164 -5.77 -32.94 15.66
CA GLY A 164 -6.20 -32.61 17.03
C GLY A 164 -7.66 -32.91 17.24
#